data_26e6b80170cf2a1f5994ef0dc8db8c41
#
_entry.id   26e6b80170cf2a1f5994ef0dc8db8c41
#
_cell.length_a   1.000
_cell.length_b   1.000
_cell.length_c   1.000
_cell.angle_alpha   90.00
_cell.angle_beta   90.00
_cell.angle_gamma   90.00
#
_symmetry.space_group_name_H-M   'P 1'
#
loop_
_entity.id
_entity.type
_entity.pdbx_description
1 polymer ?
#
loop_
_entity_poly.entity_id
_entity_poly.type
_entity_poly.pdbx_seq_one_letter_code
_entity_poly.pdbx_strand_id
1 'polypeptide(L)' 'TDAFDSITNTIYELKPNNGRSIKAGVKQLKRYLKAYELEKETTIQLVLIVY' A
#
# COMPACT_ATOMS: atom_id res chain seq x y z
N THR A 1 -0.43 -2.24 -6.71
CA THR A 1 0.57 -1.23 -6.33
C THR A 1 0.76 -0.23 -7.47
N ASP A 2 0.57 1.05 -7.20
CA ASP A 2 0.78 2.08 -8.21
C ASP A 2 2.24 2.53 -8.26
N ALA A 3 2.91 2.51 -7.11
CA ALA A 3 4.33 2.83 -7.04
C ALA A 3 4.97 2.17 -5.82
N PHE A 4 6.24 1.89 -5.91
CA PHE A 4 7.04 1.34 -4.81
C PHE A 4 8.39 2.02 -4.76
N ASP A 5 8.74 2.55 -3.59
CA ASP A 5 10.04 3.16 -3.35
C ASP A 5 10.92 2.17 -2.58
N SER A 6 11.92 1.62 -3.26
CA SER A 6 12.80 0.60 -2.67
C SER A 6 13.79 1.19 -1.66
N ILE A 7 14.04 2.49 -1.70
CA ILE A 7 14.94 3.15 -0.75
C ILE A 7 14.28 3.28 0.62
N THR A 8 13.01 3.67 0.63
CA THR A 8 12.24 3.86 1.87
C THR A 8 11.36 2.67 2.22
N ASN A 9 11.31 1.64 1.35
CA ASN A 9 10.41 0.50 1.47
C ASN A 9 8.95 0.96 1.64
N THR A 10 8.51 1.85 0.75
CA THR A 10 7.18 2.42 0.81
C THR A 10 6.35 2.00 -0.39
N ILE A 11 5.16 1.48 -0.13
CA ILE A 11 4.18 1.15 -1.15
C ILE A 11 3.14 2.27 -1.22
N TYR A 12 2.90 2.77 -2.42
CA TYR A 12 1.93 3.84 -2.67
C TYR A 12 0.75 3.29 -3.44
N GLU A 13 -0.44 3.69 -3.03
CA GLU A 13 -1.68 3.33 -3.70
C GLU A 13 -2.48 4.61 -3.94
N LEU A 14 -2.93 4.83 -5.20
CA LEU A 14 -3.72 6.01 -5.56
C LEU A 14 -5.18 5.60 -5.74
N LYS A 15 -6.08 6.28 -5.07
CA LYS A 15 -7.53 5.99 -5.16
C LYS A 15 -8.34 7.28 -5.21
N PRO A 16 -9.46 7.30 -5.95
CA PRO A 16 -10.39 8.43 -5.91
C PRO A 16 -10.91 8.64 -4.48
N ASN A 17 -11.16 9.91 -4.16
CA ASN A 17 -11.63 10.28 -2.82
C ASN A 17 -13.11 9.95 -2.63
N ASN A 18 -13.41 8.67 -2.45
CA ASN A 18 -14.73 8.20 -2.05
C ASN A 18 -14.59 6.96 -1.17
N GLY A 19 -15.60 6.70 -0.34
CA GLY A 19 -15.53 5.67 0.68
C GLY A 19 -15.24 4.27 0.15
N ARG A 20 -15.84 3.91 -1.00
CA ARG A 20 -15.63 2.60 -1.62
C ARG A 20 -14.20 2.41 -2.09
N SER A 21 -13.66 3.41 -2.79
CA SER A 21 -12.30 3.36 -3.32
C SER A 21 -11.26 3.36 -2.21
N ILE A 22 -11.46 4.18 -1.18
CA ILE A 22 -10.57 4.24 -0.02
C ILE A 22 -10.54 2.90 0.70
N LYS A 23 -11.70 2.30 0.94
CA LYS A 23 -11.80 0.98 1.57
C LYS A 23 -11.05 -0.09 0.76
N ALA A 24 -11.24 -0.07 -0.56
CA ALA A 24 -10.56 -1.01 -1.45
C ALA A 24 -9.04 -0.81 -1.41
N GLY A 25 -8.59 0.45 -1.40
CA GLY A 25 -7.16 0.77 -1.32
C GLY A 25 -6.53 0.30 -0.03
N VAL A 26 -7.18 0.52 1.10
CA VAL A 26 -6.69 0.07 2.41
C VAL A 26 -6.58 -1.46 2.44
N LYS A 27 -7.60 -2.14 1.95
CA LYS A 27 -7.62 -3.60 1.90
C LYS A 27 -6.48 -4.15 1.02
N GLN A 28 -6.23 -3.50 -0.11
CA GLN A 28 -5.17 -3.88 -1.03
C GLN A 28 -3.78 -3.67 -0.42
N LEU A 29 -3.56 -2.54 0.26
CA LEU A 29 -2.31 -2.26 0.96
C LEU A 29 -2.04 -3.29 2.05
N LYS A 30 -3.03 -3.65 2.84
CA LYS A 30 -2.88 -4.67 3.87
C LYS A 30 -2.46 -6.02 3.28
N ARG A 31 -2.98 -6.36 2.11
CA ARG A 31 -2.63 -7.60 1.42
C ARG A 31 -1.17 -7.57 0.96
N TYR A 32 -0.71 -6.45 0.40
CA TYR A 32 0.68 -6.28 0.01
C TYR A 32 1.62 -6.37 1.20
N LEU A 33 1.28 -5.68 2.29
CA LEU A 33 2.09 -5.68 3.51
C LEU A 33 2.31 -7.10 4.01
N LYS A 34 1.24 -7.88 4.09
CA LYS A 34 1.32 -9.26 4.55
C LYS A 34 2.24 -10.11 3.66
N ALA A 35 2.13 -9.96 2.35
CA ALA A 35 2.97 -10.70 1.41
C ALA A 35 4.44 -10.32 1.54
N TYR A 36 4.74 -9.03 1.63
CA TYR A 36 6.12 -8.54 1.72
C TYR A 36 6.77 -8.91 3.04
N GLU A 37 6.07 -8.78 4.15
CA GLU A 37 6.62 -9.11 5.46
C GLU A 37 6.95 -10.59 5.59
N LEU A 38 6.12 -11.45 5.02
CA LEU A 38 6.36 -12.90 5.04
C LEU A 38 7.58 -13.29 4.22
N GLU A 39 7.85 -12.57 3.13
CA GLU A 39 8.95 -12.93 2.23
C GLU A 39 10.28 -12.31 2.64
N LYS A 40 10.28 -11.08 3.11
CA LYS A 40 11.51 -10.30 3.26
C LYS A 40 11.88 -9.93 4.69
N GLU A 41 11.02 -10.20 5.65
CA GLU A 41 11.22 -9.83 7.05
C GLU A 41 11.61 -8.35 7.22
N THR A 42 11.08 -7.48 6.35
CA THR A 42 11.42 -6.07 6.30
C THR A 42 10.19 -5.24 6.62
N THR A 43 10.39 -4.17 7.37
CA THR A 43 9.30 -3.22 7.63
C THR A 43 8.95 -2.45 6.37
N ILE A 44 7.67 -2.46 6.00
CA ILE A 44 7.15 -1.76 4.83
C ILE A 44 6.21 -0.66 5.30
N GLN A 45 6.34 0.52 4.70
CA GLN A 45 5.41 1.62 4.91
C GLN A 45 4.34 1.62 3.82
N LEU A 46 3.11 1.91 4.21
CA LEU A 46 1.98 1.97 3.28
C LEU A 46 1.45 3.40 3.23
N VAL A 47 1.30 3.93 2.03
CA VAL A 47 0.78 5.28 1.82
C VAL A 47 -0.39 5.21 0.84
N LEU A 48 -1.57 5.64 1.30
CA LEU A 48 -2.73 5.78 0.44
C LEU A 48 -2.89 7.25 0.07
N ILE A 49 -2.80 7.54 -1.23
CA ILE A 49 -2.98 8.88 -1.76
C ILE A 49 -4.37 8.95 -2.39
N VAL A 50 -5.20 9.84 -1.90
CA VAL A 50 -6.54 10.05 -2.43
C VAL A 50 -6.61 11.31 -3.27
N TYR A 51 -7.38 11.26 -4.34
CA TYR A 51 -7.54 12.39 -5.25
C TYR A 51 -8.98 12.61 -5.71
#